data_2b6a455d4841c1bd15b8cc791225d7f7
#
_entry.id   2b6a455d4841c1bd15b8cc791225d7f7
#
_cell.length_a   1.000
_cell.length_b   1.000
_cell.length_c   1.000
_cell.angle_alpha   90.00
_cell.angle_beta   90.00
_cell.angle_gamma   90.00
#
_symmetry.space_group_name_H-M   'P 1'
#
loop_
_entity.id
_entity.type
_entity.pdbx_description
1 polymer ?
#
loop_
_entity_poly.entity_id
_entity_poly.type
_entity_poly.pdbx_seq_one_letter_code
_entity_poly.pdbx_strand_id
1 'polypeptide(L)'
;MSAETMETKAALRRLPAVDQLLQAPTVVAAAAGLPRPLVADAVRVAIDNARRAILAGAAAPEQAELEEAAAEQVRALRRKLLVPVINATGVVLHTNLGRAPLSAASLRAIEAVAAGYSNLEYEVDAGRRGSRHVHGEALLVHLTGAEAAMVVNNNAAAVLLVLSAVAQGREVIISRGEMIEIGGAFRIPEVMAQSGCILREVGTTNRTHLRDYEEAIGENTAAILKVHPSNYRVVGFTASVSTRELAALAHKRGLLLIEDLGSGVLVPTERYGLAHEPTVQETVAAGADLVTFSGDKLLGGPQAGIIVGRKELVERCRRHPLARAVRVDKLTLAALQATLQHYLDGTVEQIPIYRMLACTADELRRRAESVRARVLERLAAGRKAEAGRMPAAGAGERSPGAGELFDIQVVSTVSTVGGGSLPGEGQPSAAVAVTFRAATAPDAVARAAPAPEDAAAAPAATAGAGRNSVPVSVDALAAALRRQLPPIIGRIEDNALLLDLRAVDPGQDELLADGLARALEAMTCTS
;
A
#
# COMPACT_ATOMS: atom_id res chain seq x y z
N MET A 1 54.13 1.30 1.00
CA MET A 1 52.81 1.04 1.58
C MET A 1 52.54 2.15 2.57
N SER A 2 51.43 2.91 2.37
CA SER A 2 51.08 4.04 3.26
C SER A 2 50.74 3.53 4.68
N ALA A 3 50.95 4.37 5.71
CA ALA A 3 50.56 4.06 7.09
C ALA A 3 49.08 3.63 7.20
N GLU A 4 48.21 4.28 6.45
CA GLU A 4 46.78 4.02 6.31
C GLU A 4 46.44 2.59 5.82
N THR A 5 47.29 2.04 4.91
CA THR A 5 47.16 0.65 4.42
C THR A 5 47.59 -0.38 5.48
N MET A 6 48.50 -0.02 6.37
CA MET A 6 48.92 -0.89 7.48
C MET A 6 47.87 -0.92 8.60
N GLU A 7 47.27 0.21 8.90
CA GLU A 7 46.22 0.34 9.94
C GLU A 7 44.96 -0.41 9.55
N THR A 8 44.50 -0.29 8.30
CA THR A 8 43.36 -1.05 7.75
C THR A 8 43.61 -2.56 7.78
N LYS A 9 44.83 -3.02 7.44
CA LYS A 9 45.18 -4.45 7.55
C LYS A 9 45.20 -4.96 8.99
N ALA A 10 45.64 -4.13 9.94
CA ALA A 10 45.64 -4.48 11.37
C ALA A 10 44.19 -4.57 11.88
N ALA A 11 43.31 -3.63 11.49
CA ALA A 11 41.86 -3.64 11.80
C ALA A 11 41.15 -4.90 11.28
N LEU A 12 41.40 -5.28 10.02
CA LEU A 12 40.84 -6.50 9.43
C LEU A 12 41.26 -7.78 10.12
N ARG A 13 42.51 -7.85 10.65
CA ARG A 13 43.01 -9.01 11.40
C ARG A 13 42.40 -9.16 12.78
N ARG A 14 41.78 -8.12 13.33
CA ARG A 14 41.05 -8.15 14.61
C ARG A 14 39.65 -8.78 14.50
N LEU A 15 39.13 -8.96 13.28
CA LEU A 15 37.83 -9.61 13.11
C LEU A 15 37.91 -11.08 13.51
N PRO A 16 37.03 -11.57 14.40
CA PRO A 16 37.00 -12.95 14.86
C PRO A 16 36.64 -13.93 13.76
N ALA A 17 37.02 -15.20 13.95
CA ALA A 17 36.57 -16.28 13.08
C ALA A 17 35.05 -16.56 13.26
N VAL A 18 34.40 -17.08 12.21
CA VAL A 18 32.96 -17.45 12.25
C VAL A 18 32.66 -18.38 13.42
N ASP A 19 33.50 -19.40 13.64
CA ASP A 19 33.30 -20.38 14.72
C ASP A 19 33.39 -19.76 16.12
N GLN A 20 34.14 -18.70 16.29
CA GLN A 20 34.23 -17.96 17.57
C GLN A 20 32.92 -17.23 17.85
N LEU A 21 32.35 -16.52 16.86
CA LEU A 21 31.07 -15.83 17.02
C LEU A 21 29.91 -16.81 17.16
N LEU A 22 29.94 -17.98 16.53
CA LEU A 22 28.92 -19.03 16.71
C LEU A 22 28.83 -19.54 18.15
N GLN A 23 29.90 -19.38 18.96
CA GLN A 23 29.92 -19.76 20.38
C GLN A 23 29.57 -18.60 21.32
N ALA A 24 29.46 -17.38 20.81
CA ALA A 24 29.07 -16.22 21.64
C ALA A 24 27.70 -16.42 22.27
N PRO A 25 27.51 -16.17 23.58
CA PRO A 25 26.25 -16.39 24.29
C PRO A 25 25.06 -15.71 23.64
N THR A 26 25.25 -14.49 23.12
CA THR A 26 24.21 -13.69 22.43
C THR A 26 23.76 -14.36 21.12
N VAL A 27 24.72 -14.90 20.34
CA VAL A 27 24.47 -15.61 19.10
C VAL A 27 23.80 -16.96 19.38
N VAL A 28 24.28 -17.71 20.37
CA VAL A 28 23.68 -18.99 20.79
C VAL A 28 22.23 -18.81 21.23
N ALA A 29 21.95 -17.79 22.03
CA ALA A 29 20.58 -17.46 22.46
C ALA A 29 19.67 -17.10 21.27
N ALA A 30 20.17 -16.31 20.31
CA ALA A 30 19.45 -15.95 19.11
C ALA A 30 19.20 -17.17 18.17
N ALA A 31 20.15 -18.12 18.15
CA ALA A 31 20.13 -19.29 17.28
C ALA A 31 19.21 -20.43 17.74
N ALA A 32 18.64 -20.36 18.94
CA ALA A 32 17.85 -21.45 19.53
C ALA A 32 16.86 -22.09 18.51
N GLY A 33 17.06 -23.39 18.17
CA GLY A 33 16.21 -24.12 17.22
C GLY A 33 16.40 -23.78 15.72
N LEU A 34 17.45 -23.01 15.36
CA LEU A 34 17.83 -22.81 13.95
C LEU A 34 18.89 -23.82 13.51
N PRO A 35 18.88 -24.28 12.25
CA PRO A 35 19.94 -25.10 11.69
C PRO A 35 21.29 -24.36 11.69
N ARG A 36 22.35 -25.04 12.17
CA ARG A 36 23.69 -24.44 12.26
C ARG A 36 24.21 -23.81 10.96
N PRO A 37 23.98 -24.37 9.76
CA PRO A 37 24.43 -23.73 8.52
C PRO A 37 23.83 -22.33 8.31
N LEU A 38 22.53 -22.16 8.58
CA LEU A 38 21.85 -20.85 8.46
C LEU A 38 22.41 -19.83 9.45
N VAL A 39 22.69 -20.27 10.70
CA VAL A 39 23.30 -19.41 11.72
C VAL A 39 24.72 -18.99 11.29
N ALA A 40 25.48 -19.93 10.73
CA ALA A 40 26.85 -19.64 10.23
C ALA A 40 26.80 -18.64 9.06
N ASP A 41 25.84 -18.73 8.16
CA ASP A 41 25.70 -17.79 7.06
C ASP A 41 25.32 -16.39 7.57
N ALA A 42 24.42 -16.28 8.53
CA ALA A 42 24.05 -15.01 9.17
C ALA A 42 25.27 -14.36 9.88
N VAL A 43 26.06 -15.16 10.59
CA VAL A 43 27.31 -14.69 11.22
C VAL A 43 28.33 -14.22 10.17
N ARG A 44 28.48 -14.91 9.05
CA ARG A 44 29.34 -14.47 7.93
C ARG A 44 28.88 -13.11 7.39
N VAL A 45 27.58 -12.89 7.23
CA VAL A 45 27.04 -11.59 6.80
C VAL A 45 27.45 -10.46 7.77
N ALA A 46 27.39 -10.68 9.08
CA ALA A 46 27.82 -9.69 10.06
C ALA A 46 29.33 -9.36 9.94
N ILE A 47 30.19 -10.39 9.81
CA ILE A 47 31.65 -10.22 9.62
C ILE A 47 31.94 -9.48 8.29
N ASP A 48 31.24 -9.82 7.21
CA ASP A 48 31.43 -9.18 5.89
C ASP A 48 30.94 -7.72 5.87
N ASN A 49 29.90 -7.39 6.64
CA ASN A 49 29.48 -6.01 6.86
C ASN A 49 30.56 -5.22 7.60
N ALA A 50 31.11 -5.76 8.69
CA ALA A 50 32.19 -5.14 9.44
C ALA A 50 33.45 -4.97 8.57
N ARG A 51 33.81 -5.98 7.76
CA ARG A 51 34.92 -5.92 6.81
C ARG A 51 34.74 -4.80 5.78
N ARG A 52 33.55 -4.67 5.21
CA ARG A 52 33.21 -3.59 4.26
C ARG A 52 33.29 -2.21 4.91
N ALA A 53 32.84 -2.06 6.15
CA ALA A 53 32.92 -0.81 6.89
C ALA A 53 34.40 -0.41 7.17
N ILE A 54 35.23 -1.34 7.58
CA ILE A 54 36.69 -1.10 7.79
C ILE A 54 37.38 -0.71 6.47
N LEU A 55 37.04 -1.36 5.35
CA LEU A 55 37.59 -1.01 4.04
C LEU A 55 37.09 0.38 3.56
N ALA A 56 35.96 0.85 4.04
CA ALA A 56 35.42 2.20 3.80
C ALA A 56 35.97 3.25 4.79
N GLY A 57 36.93 2.90 5.66
CA GLY A 57 37.57 3.82 6.60
C GLY A 57 36.97 3.85 8.01
N ALA A 58 36.02 2.99 8.34
CA ALA A 58 35.52 2.87 9.71
C ALA A 58 36.50 2.16 10.63
N ALA A 59 36.47 2.47 11.94
CA ALA A 59 37.21 1.73 12.95
C ALA A 59 36.70 0.28 13.04
N ALA A 60 37.61 -0.65 13.46
CA ALA A 60 37.17 -2.02 13.75
C ALA A 60 36.18 -2.02 14.93
N PRO A 61 35.03 -2.69 14.81
CA PRO A 61 34.07 -2.79 15.91
C PRO A 61 34.70 -3.56 17.09
N GLU A 62 34.27 -3.22 18.30
CA GLU A 62 34.59 -4.01 19.48
C GLU A 62 33.91 -5.39 19.40
N GLN A 63 34.50 -6.39 20.11
CA GLN A 63 33.97 -7.75 20.05
C GLN A 63 32.49 -7.85 20.43
N ALA A 64 32.09 -7.17 21.49
CA ALA A 64 30.68 -7.17 21.93
C ALA A 64 29.73 -6.58 20.90
N GLU A 65 30.16 -5.53 20.17
CA GLU A 65 29.36 -4.91 19.09
C GLU A 65 29.19 -5.89 17.92
N LEU A 66 30.23 -6.62 17.58
CA LEU A 66 30.20 -7.60 16.50
C LEU A 66 29.37 -8.84 16.88
N GLU A 67 29.43 -9.31 18.14
CA GLU A 67 28.62 -10.38 18.69
C GLU A 67 27.14 -10.00 18.63
N GLU A 68 26.78 -8.78 19.02
CA GLU A 68 25.40 -8.29 18.95
C GLU A 68 24.93 -8.10 17.49
N ALA A 69 25.78 -7.58 16.62
CA ALA A 69 25.49 -7.50 15.19
C ALA A 69 25.25 -8.88 14.56
N ALA A 70 26.04 -9.88 14.95
CA ALA A 70 25.85 -11.27 14.52
C ALA A 70 24.54 -11.86 15.07
N ALA A 71 24.24 -11.64 16.36
CA ALA A 71 22.99 -12.08 16.97
C ALA A 71 21.76 -11.43 16.30
N GLU A 72 21.84 -10.16 15.91
CA GLU A 72 20.77 -9.49 15.16
C GLU A 72 20.57 -10.08 13.76
N GLN A 73 21.63 -10.42 13.02
CA GLN A 73 21.52 -11.15 11.76
C GLN A 73 20.83 -12.51 11.94
N VAL A 74 21.13 -13.21 13.03
CA VAL A 74 20.48 -14.50 13.35
C VAL A 74 19.01 -14.31 13.70
N ARG A 75 18.66 -13.28 14.50
CA ARG A 75 17.26 -12.93 14.80
C ARG A 75 16.50 -12.55 13.53
N ALA A 76 17.16 -11.88 12.59
CA ALA A 76 16.58 -11.50 11.31
C ALA A 76 16.11 -12.70 10.47
N LEU A 77 16.73 -13.89 10.61
CA LEU A 77 16.30 -15.11 9.94
C LEU A 77 14.87 -15.54 10.32
N ARG A 78 14.40 -15.14 11.50
CA ARG A 78 13.02 -15.43 11.98
C ARG A 78 12.08 -14.26 11.83
N ARG A 79 12.57 -13.11 11.37
CA ARG A 79 11.76 -11.92 11.23
C ARG A 79 10.70 -12.15 10.14
N LYS A 80 9.44 -12.01 10.50
CA LYS A 80 8.37 -11.99 9.50
C LYS A 80 8.57 -10.76 8.63
N LEU A 81 8.71 -10.97 7.32
CA LEU A 81 8.88 -9.87 6.35
C LEU A 81 7.54 -9.19 6.06
N LEU A 82 6.45 -9.98 5.97
CA LEU A 82 5.10 -9.45 5.83
C LEU A 82 4.45 -9.35 7.22
N VAL A 83 4.24 -8.13 7.68
CA VAL A 83 3.69 -7.85 9.01
C VAL A 83 2.53 -6.85 8.94
N PRO A 84 1.57 -6.91 9.87
CA PRO A 84 0.58 -5.85 10.00
C PRO A 84 1.25 -4.53 10.32
N VAL A 85 0.70 -3.43 9.79
CA VAL A 85 1.14 -2.07 10.07
C VAL A 85 -0.04 -1.20 10.47
N ILE A 86 0.20 -0.13 11.25
CA ILE A 86 -0.79 0.90 11.52
C ILE A 86 -0.63 1.98 10.46
N ASN A 87 -1.65 2.13 9.62
CA ASN A 87 -1.69 3.15 8.57
C ASN A 87 -2.21 4.47 9.15
N ALA A 88 -1.33 5.35 9.56
CA ALA A 88 -1.63 6.70 10.02
C ALA A 88 -1.23 7.79 8.98
N THR A 89 -1.17 7.44 7.69
CA THR A 89 -0.82 8.38 6.61
C THR A 89 -1.98 9.30 6.22
N GLY A 90 -3.23 8.89 6.48
CA GLY A 90 -4.44 9.55 5.97
C GLY A 90 -4.79 9.15 4.53
N VAL A 91 -4.11 8.16 3.94
CA VAL A 91 -4.45 7.59 2.64
C VAL A 91 -5.23 6.30 2.85
N VAL A 92 -6.54 6.29 2.50
CA VAL A 92 -7.43 5.14 2.76
C VAL A 92 -7.02 3.91 1.94
N LEU A 93 -6.84 4.07 0.63
CA LEU A 93 -6.39 3.01 -0.29
C LEU A 93 -4.89 3.14 -0.58
N HIS A 94 -4.07 2.98 0.47
CA HIS A 94 -2.62 3.14 0.32
C HIS A 94 -1.99 1.97 -0.43
N THR A 95 -1.48 2.22 -1.64
CA THR A 95 -0.97 1.19 -2.57
C THR A 95 0.10 0.31 -1.92
N ASN A 96 1.08 0.92 -1.24
CA ASN A 96 2.22 0.19 -0.65
C ASN A 96 1.88 -0.49 0.69
N LEU A 97 0.69 -0.21 1.28
CA LEU A 97 0.24 -0.80 2.54
C LEU A 97 -0.89 -1.83 2.36
N GLY A 98 -1.08 -2.34 1.14
CA GLY A 98 -2.00 -3.45 0.85
C GLY A 98 -3.41 -3.02 0.44
N ARG A 99 -3.66 -1.73 0.22
CA ARG A 99 -4.96 -1.17 -0.22
C ARG A 99 -6.11 -1.45 0.76
N ALA A 100 -7.26 -1.98 0.28
CA ALA A 100 -8.45 -2.18 1.11
C ALA A 100 -8.25 -3.28 2.17
N PRO A 101 -8.41 -2.98 3.47
CA PRO A 101 -8.52 -4.01 4.48
C PRO A 101 -9.84 -4.79 4.33
N LEU A 102 -9.82 -6.08 4.67
CA LEU A 102 -10.98 -6.94 4.57
C LEU A 102 -11.93 -6.79 5.78
N SER A 103 -13.22 -6.98 5.55
CA SER A 103 -14.22 -7.02 6.62
C SER A 103 -14.03 -8.26 7.50
N ALA A 104 -14.53 -8.20 8.73
CA ALA A 104 -14.53 -9.36 9.63
C ALA A 104 -15.29 -10.57 9.02
N ALA A 105 -16.33 -10.34 8.23
CA ALA A 105 -17.04 -11.38 7.51
C ALA A 105 -16.17 -12.05 6.45
N SER A 106 -15.42 -11.25 5.68
CA SER A 106 -14.46 -11.76 4.69
C SER A 106 -13.34 -12.59 5.33
N LEU A 107 -12.81 -12.15 6.47
CA LEU A 107 -11.78 -12.91 7.21
C LEU A 107 -12.32 -14.26 7.70
N ARG A 108 -13.53 -14.30 8.29
CA ARG A 108 -14.18 -15.56 8.68
C ARG A 108 -14.45 -16.48 7.50
N ALA A 109 -14.86 -15.93 6.35
CA ALA A 109 -15.07 -16.71 5.13
C ALA A 109 -13.76 -17.35 4.62
N ILE A 110 -12.64 -16.61 4.66
CA ILE A 110 -11.31 -17.14 4.34
C ILE A 110 -10.97 -18.30 5.30
N GLU A 111 -11.08 -18.09 6.59
CA GLU A 111 -10.76 -19.09 7.62
C GLU A 111 -11.54 -20.38 7.42
N ALA A 112 -12.85 -20.26 7.15
CA ALA A 112 -13.74 -21.41 6.95
C ALA A 112 -13.31 -22.31 5.77
N VAL A 113 -12.81 -21.72 4.67
CA VAL A 113 -12.39 -22.51 3.49
C VAL A 113 -10.91 -22.84 3.49
N ALA A 114 -10.09 -22.13 4.28
CA ALA A 114 -8.64 -22.34 4.34
C ALA A 114 -8.28 -23.60 5.13
N ALA A 115 -8.97 -23.85 6.24
CA ALA A 115 -8.66 -24.91 7.17
C ALA A 115 -8.93 -26.34 6.63
N GLY A 116 -9.65 -26.48 5.50
CA GLY A 116 -10.02 -27.78 4.96
C GLY A 116 -10.28 -27.78 3.45
N TYR A 117 -10.97 -28.82 3.02
CA TYR A 117 -11.47 -28.91 1.65
C TYR A 117 -12.68 -28.01 1.46
N SER A 118 -12.94 -27.61 0.21
CA SER A 118 -14.10 -26.81 -0.18
C SER A 118 -14.66 -27.29 -1.51
N ASN A 119 -15.87 -26.91 -1.80
CA ASN A 119 -16.57 -27.22 -3.05
C ASN A 119 -16.15 -26.31 -4.22
N LEU A 120 -14.91 -25.80 -4.25
CA LEU A 120 -14.44 -24.81 -5.21
C LEU A 120 -14.81 -25.12 -6.68
N GLU A 121 -14.66 -26.37 -7.10
CA GLU A 121 -15.05 -26.86 -8.43
C GLU A 121 -15.91 -28.13 -8.31
N TYR A 122 -16.84 -28.16 -7.34
CA TYR A 122 -17.70 -29.29 -7.11
C TYR A 122 -19.13 -28.84 -6.80
N GLU A 123 -20.09 -29.32 -7.59
CA GLU A 123 -21.52 -29.12 -7.36
C GLU A 123 -22.00 -30.16 -6.35
N VAL A 124 -22.19 -29.73 -5.09
CA VAL A 124 -22.51 -30.65 -3.98
C VAL A 124 -23.81 -31.40 -4.22
N ASP A 125 -24.87 -30.67 -4.62
CA ASP A 125 -26.20 -31.25 -4.84
C ASP A 125 -26.21 -32.24 -6.03
N ALA A 126 -25.46 -31.96 -7.07
CA ALA A 126 -25.38 -32.77 -8.27
C ALA A 126 -24.31 -33.86 -8.20
N GLY A 127 -23.43 -33.84 -7.21
CA GLY A 127 -22.36 -34.82 -7.02
C GLY A 127 -21.35 -34.89 -8.18
N ARG A 128 -21.13 -33.75 -8.87
CA ARG A 128 -20.29 -33.70 -10.06
C ARG A 128 -19.33 -32.47 -10.05
N ARG A 129 -18.39 -32.51 -10.99
CA ARG A 129 -17.49 -31.35 -11.20
C ARG A 129 -18.28 -30.12 -11.63
N GLY A 130 -18.04 -29.00 -10.93
CA GLY A 130 -18.57 -27.68 -11.23
C GLY A 130 -17.50 -26.67 -11.69
N SER A 131 -17.89 -25.40 -11.73
CA SER A 131 -17.03 -24.28 -12.09
C SER A 131 -16.85 -23.36 -10.90
N ARG A 132 -15.62 -22.89 -10.64
CA ARG A 132 -15.33 -21.91 -9.58
C ARG A 132 -16.01 -20.55 -9.82
N HIS A 133 -16.36 -20.21 -11.04
CA HIS A 133 -16.95 -18.93 -11.39
C HIS A 133 -18.32 -18.72 -10.75
N VAL A 134 -19.04 -19.78 -10.43
CA VAL A 134 -20.38 -19.71 -9.81
C VAL A 134 -20.35 -19.03 -8.43
N HIS A 135 -19.21 -19.08 -7.70
CA HIS A 135 -19.13 -18.58 -6.32
C HIS A 135 -19.23 -17.05 -6.19
N GLY A 136 -19.09 -16.28 -7.26
CA GLY A 136 -19.23 -14.82 -7.22
C GLY A 136 -20.15 -14.28 -8.33
N GLU A 137 -20.41 -15.06 -9.38
CA GLU A 137 -21.10 -14.60 -10.58
C GLU A 137 -22.51 -14.08 -10.28
N ALA A 138 -23.31 -14.87 -9.57
CA ALA A 138 -24.72 -14.50 -9.30
C ALA A 138 -24.84 -13.15 -8.53
N LEU A 139 -23.96 -12.93 -7.53
CA LEU A 139 -23.92 -11.69 -6.78
C LEU A 139 -23.45 -10.52 -7.66
N LEU A 140 -22.40 -10.71 -8.45
CA LEU A 140 -21.90 -9.68 -9.37
C LEU A 140 -22.93 -9.31 -10.41
N VAL A 141 -23.59 -10.27 -11.04
CA VAL A 141 -24.69 -10.02 -12.00
C VAL A 141 -25.81 -9.23 -11.36
N HIS A 142 -26.25 -9.64 -10.16
CA HIS A 142 -27.32 -8.94 -9.44
C HIS A 142 -26.93 -7.50 -9.08
N LEU A 143 -25.72 -7.28 -8.56
CA LEU A 143 -25.25 -5.99 -8.09
C LEU A 143 -24.90 -5.02 -9.23
N THR A 144 -24.50 -5.52 -10.39
CA THR A 144 -24.04 -4.68 -11.51
C THR A 144 -25.08 -4.52 -12.63
N GLY A 145 -26.07 -5.42 -12.70
CA GLY A 145 -27.03 -5.47 -13.80
C GLY A 145 -26.46 -6.07 -15.09
N ALA A 146 -25.25 -6.63 -15.06
CA ALA A 146 -24.63 -7.31 -16.21
C ALA A 146 -25.26 -8.68 -16.47
N GLU A 147 -25.07 -9.25 -17.67
CA GLU A 147 -25.61 -10.58 -18.04
C GLU A 147 -24.76 -11.74 -17.46
N ALA A 148 -23.46 -11.52 -17.29
CA ALA A 148 -22.53 -12.52 -16.76
C ALA A 148 -21.34 -11.83 -16.07
N ALA A 149 -20.62 -12.58 -15.22
CA ALA A 149 -19.43 -12.12 -14.54
C ALA A 149 -18.36 -13.20 -14.44
N MET A 150 -17.09 -12.79 -14.41
CA MET A 150 -15.93 -13.64 -14.21
C MET A 150 -14.95 -12.97 -13.27
N VAL A 151 -14.29 -13.74 -12.41
CA VAL A 151 -13.27 -13.26 -11.47
C VAL A 151 -11.91 -13.85 -11.83
N VAL A 152 -10.88 -13.00 -11.88
CA VAL A 152 -9.47 -13.35 -12.11
C VAL A 152 -8.62 -12.74 -10.98
N ASN A 153 -7.31 -13.00 -10.99
CA ASN A 153 -6.43 -12.67 -9.87
C ASN A 153 -6.18 -11.15 -9.65
N ASN A 154 -6.28 -10.31 -10.67
CA ASN A 154 -6.22 -8.85 -10.57
C ASN A 154 -6.77 -8.17 -11.83
N ASN A 155 -6.97 -6.85 -11.79
CA ASN A 155 -7.58 -6.12 -12.90
C ASN A 155 -6.67 -6.02 -14.15
N ALA A 156 -5.36 -5.96 -13.99
CA ALA A 156 -4.43 -6.00 -15.13
C ALA A 156 -4.59 -7.30 -15.94
N ALA A 157 -4.75 -8.44 -15.23
CA ALA A 157 -5.05 -9.71 -15.85
C ALA A 157 -6.45 -9.75 -16.49
N ALA A 158 -7.44 -9.03 -15.92
CA ALA A 158 -8.77 -8.90 -16.51
C ALA A 158 -8.72 -8.18 -17.86
N VAL A 159 -8.04 -7.02 -17.93
CA VAL A 159 -7.84 -6.25 -19.16
C VAL A 159 -7.10 -7.07 -20.21
N LEU A 160 -5.98 -7.70 -19.82
CA LEU A 160 -5.19 -8.55 -20.71
C LEU A 160 -6.03 -9.71 -21.29
N LEU A 161 -6.79 -10.40 -20.44
CA LEU A 161 -7.63 -11.52 -20.83
C LEU A 161 -8.76 -11.08 -21.79
N VAL A 162 -9.45 -9.98 -21.45
CA VAL A 162 -10.53 -9.42 -22.27
C VAL A 162 -10.01 -9.09 -23.66
N LEU A 163 -8.96 -8.28 -23.76
CA LEU A 163 -8.40 -7.88 -25.05
C LEU A 163 -7.89 -9.08 -25.86
N SER A 164 -7.19 -10.03 -25.23
CA SER A 164 -6.74 -11.27 -25.90
C SER A 164 -7.90 -12.11 -26.41
N ALA A 165 -9.00 -12.19 -25.64
CA ALA A 165 -10.15 -13.00 -26.03
C ALA A 165 -10.99 -12.40 -27.14
N VAL A 166 -11.11 -11.06 -27.22
CA VAL A 166 -12.06 -10.42 -28.14
C VAL A 166 -11.43 -9.60 -29.28
N ALA A 167 -10.14 -9.24 -29.16
CA ALA A 167 -9.49 -8.31 -30.10
C ALA A 167 -8.11 -8.76 -30.61
N GLN A 168 -7.67 -9.99 -30.35
CA GLN A 168 -6.37 -10.47 -30.81
C GLN A 168 -6.21 -10.33 -32.32
N GLY A 169 -5.10 -9.72 -32.78
CA GLY A 169 -4.77 -9.47 -34.19
C GLY A 169 -5.57 -8.34 -34.84
N ARG A 170 -6.45 -7.67 -34.09
CA ARG A 170 -7.30 -6.58 -34.59
C ARG A 170 -7.01 -5.26 -33.87
N GLU A 171 -7.45 -4.16 -34.46
CA GLU A 171 -7.30 -2.82 -33.87
C GLU A 171 -8.27 -2.58 -32.72
N VAL A 172 -7.75 -1.93 -31.67
CA VAL A 172 -8.52 -1.39 -30.54
C VAL A 172 -8.22 0.10 -30.43
N ILE A 173 -9.27 0.91 -30.54
CA ILE A 173 -9.17 2.37 -30.48
C ILE A 173 -9.20 2.83 -29.04
N ILE A 174 -8.26 3.70 -28.65
CA ILE A 174 -8.15 4.30 -27.32
C ILE A 174 -7.81 5.80 -27.42
N SER A 175 -8.34 6.61 -26.49
CA SER A 175 -7.94 8.02 -26.37
C SER A 175 -6.50 8.15 -25.87
N ARG A 176 -5.72 9.08 -26.45
CA ARG A 176 -4.37 9.44 -25.92
C ARG A 176 -4.43 9.89 -24.47
N GLY A 177 -5.49 10.60 -24.08
CA GLY A 177 -5.71 11.02 -22.71
C GLY A 177 -6.03 9.89 -21.72
N GLU A 178 -6.25 8.67 -22.19
CA GLU A 178 -6.61 7.49 -21.38
C GLU A 178 -5.48 6.43 -21.36
N MET A 179 -4.33 6.70 -21.99
CA MET A 179 -3.17 5.81 -21.97
C MET A 179 -2.37 6.00 -20.68
N ILE A 180 -2.92 5.49 -19.59
CA ILE A 180 -2.39 5.68 -18.24
C ILE A 180 -1.22 4.75 -17.91
N GLU A 181 -0.35 5.23 -17.00
CA GLU A 181 0.57 4.41 -16.21
C GLU A 181 0.10 4.38 -14.76
N ILE A 182 -0.01 3.18 -14.19
CA ILE A 182 -0.35 2.95 -12.78
C ILE A 182 0.89 2.39 -12.06
N GLY A 183 0.95 2.54 -10.74
CA GLY A 183 2.10 2.14 -9.92
C GLY A 183 2.65 0.75 -10.24
N GLY A 184 3.99 0.63 -10.26
CA GLY A 184 4.68 -0.59 -10.66
C GLY A 184 4.88 -0.73 -12.17
N ALA A 185 4.89 0.37 -12.92
CA ALA A 185 5.10 0.43 -14.36
C ALA A 185 4.02 -0.31 -15.20
N PHE A 186 2.79 -0.42 -14.68
CA PHE A 186 1.67 -0.92 -15.47
C PHE A 186 1.20 0.15 -16.45
N ARG A 187 1.41 -0.06 -17.73
CA ARG A 187 1.03 0.84 -18.83
C ARG A 187 0.00 0.19 -19.72
N ILE A 188 -1.11 0.87 -19.95
CA ILE A 188 -2.18 0.37 -20.84
C ILE A 188 -1.68 0.03 -22.24
N PRO A 189 -0.84 0.85 -22.93
CA PRO A 189 -0.30 0.49 -24.23
C PRO A 189 0.50 -0.83 -24.22
N GLU A 190 1.27 -1.09 -23.17
CA GLU A 190 2.05 -2.32 -23.05
C GLU A 190 1.15 -3.56 -22.85
N VAL A 191 0.09 -3.42 -22.03
CA VAL A 191 -0.90 -4.49 -21.86
C VAL A 191 -1.65 -4.76 -23.16
N MET A 192 -2.02 -3.73 -23.90
CA MET A 192 -2.63 -3.87 -25.23
C MET A 192 -1.69 -4.63 -26.19
N ALA A 193 -0.43 -4.26 -26.24
CA ALA A 193 0.56 -4.96 -27.06
C ALA A 193 0.70 -6.44 -26.65
N GLN A 194 0.77 -6.73 -25.35
CA GLN A 194 0.88 -8.11 -24.84
C GLN A 194 -0.40 -8.95 -25.07
N SER A 195 -1.56 -8.32 -25.19
CA SER A 195 -2.80 -9.02 -25.55
C SER A 195 -2.85 -9.47 -27.01
N GLY A 196 -1.92 -9.00 -27.83
CA GLY A 196 -1.89 -9.25 -29.27
C GLY A 196 -2.86 -8.38 -30.08
N CYS A 197 -3.53 -7.40 -29.48
CA CYS A 197 -4.31 -6.41 -30.21
C CYS A 197 -3.40 -5.31 -30.79
N ILE A 198 -3.89 -4.62 -31.81
CA ILE A 198 -3.21 -3.48 -32.43
C ILE A 198 -3.76 -2.20 -31.82
N LEU A 199 -2.89 -1.45 -31.15
CA LEU A 199 -3.27 -0.17 -30.56
C LEU A 199 -3.52 0.87 -31.65
N ARG A 200 -4.68 1.54 -31.59
CA ARG A 200 -5.05 2.68 -32.44
C ARG A 200 -5.39 3.88 -31.54
N GLU A 201 -4.47 4.83 -31.43
CA GLU A 201 -4.67 6.02 -30.58
C GLU A 201 -5.42 7.13 -31.32
N VAL A 202 -6.29 7.86 -30.59
CA VAL A 202 -7.08 8.97 -31.12
C VAL A 202 -7.05 10.19 -30.20
N GLY A 203 -7.39 11.34 -30.76
CA GLY A 203 -7.44 12.62 -30.05
C GLY A 203 -6.07 13.14 -29.64
N THR A 204 -6.05 13.92 -28.57
CA THR A 204 -4.83 14.51 -27.96
C THR A 204 -4.80 14.20 -26.47
N THR A 205 -3.73 14.59 -25.76
CA THR A 205 -3.57 14.34 -24.32
C THR A 205 -4.73 14.87 -23.49
N ASN A 206 -5.27 16.06 -23.83
CA ASN A 206 -6.29 16.74 -23.05
C ASN A 206 -7.66 16.82 -23.72
N ARG A 207 -7.75 16.48 -25.01
CA ARG A 207 -9.02 16.56 -25.77
C ARG A 207 -9.17 15.40 -26.72
N THR A 208 -10.29 14.69 -26.57
CA THR A 208 -10.75 13.67 -27.52
C THR A 208 -12.23 13.86 -27.75
N HIS A 209 -12.63 13.93 -29.00
CA HIS A 209 -14.01 14.13 -29.44
C HIS A 209 -14.54 12.86 -30.12
N LEU A 210 -15.86 12.71 -30.19
CA LEU A 210 -16.49 11.54 -30.79
C LEU A 210 -16.06 11.32 -32.25
N ARG A 211 -15.86 12.42 -33.02
CA ARG A 211 -15.37 12.36 -34.40
C ARG A 211 -13.99 11.70 -34.52
N ASP A 212 -13.11 11.86 -33.52
CA ASP A 212 -11.76 11.29 -33.56
C ASP A 212 -11.82 9.75 -33.53
N TYR A 213 -12.78 9.20 -32.78
CA TYR A 213 -13.06 7.76 -32.80
C TYR A 213 -13.72 7.34 -34.12
N GLU A 214 -14.70 8.12 -34.59
CA GLU A 214 -15.46 7.81 -35.79
C GLU A 214 -14.55 7.75 -37.05
N GLU A 215 -13.61 8.68 -37.19
CA GLU A 215 -12.62 8.75 -38.27
C GLU A 215 -11.57 7.63 -38.22
N ALA A 216 -11.30 7.10 -37.01
CA ALA A 216 -10.30 6.04 -36.81
C ALA A 216 -10.87 4.63 -37.04
N ILE A 217 -12.18 4.44 -37.13
CA ILE A 217 -12.81 3.15 -37.35
C ILE A 217 -12.51 2.66 -38.77
N GLY A 218 -11.89 1.50 -38.88
CA GLY A 218 -11.58 0.81 -40.14
C GLY A 218 -12.09 -0.64 -40.15
N GLU A 219 -11.81 -1.35 -41.25
CA GLU A 219 -12.23 -2.75 -41.41
C GLU A 219 -11.60 -3.70 -40.40
N ASN A 220 -10.38 -3.36 -39.91
CA ASN A 220 -9.69 -4.17 -38.91
C ASN A 220 -10.04 -3.81 -37.45
N THR A 221 -10.88 -2.81 -37.23
CA THR A 221 -11.26 -2.40 -35.88
C THR A 221 -12.16 -3.44 -35.21
N ALA A 222 -11.82 -3.87 -33.99
CA ALA A 222 -12.60 -4.82 -33.19
C ALA A 222 -13.41 -4.12 -32.07
N ALA A 223 -12.78 -3.13 -31.43
CA ALA A 223 -13.36 -2.52 -30.22
C ALA A 223 -12.87 -1.08 -30.01
N ILE A 224 -13.62 -0.35 -29.21
CA ILE A 224 -13.17 0.86 -28.53
C ILE A 224 -12.87 0.47 -27.09
N LEU A 225 -11.69 0.86 -26.58
CA LEU A 225 -11.31 0.74 -25.18
C LEU A 225 -11.41 2.11 -24.53
N LYS A 226 -12.22 2.23 -23.51
CA LYS A 226 -12.26 3.39 -22.62
C LYS A 226 -11.56 3.04 -21.32
N VAL A 227 -10.67 3.91 -20.82
CA VAL A 227 -9.96 3.71 -19.56
C VAL A 227 -10.23 4.90 -18.65
N HIS A 228 -10.77 4.61 -17.47
CA HIS A 228 -11.04 5.65 -16.48
C HIS A 228 -9.72 6.18 -15.88
N PRO A 229 -9.49 7.52 -15.85
CA PRO A 229 -8.27 8.12 -15.31
C PRO A 229 -8.25 8.07 -13.77
N SER A 230 -8.07 6.88 -13.22
CA SER A 230 -8.22 6.58 -11.80
C SER A 230 -7.11 7.11 -10.88
N ASN A 231 -5.96 7.53 -11.44
CA ASN A 231 -4.76 7.94 -10.66
C ASN A 231 -4.21 9.32 -11.03
N TYR A 232 -4.82 10.02 -11.96
CA TYR A 232 -4.44 11.39 -12.34
C TYR A 232 -5.68 12.18 -12.77
N ARG A 233 -5.53 13.51 -12.83
CA ARG A 233 -6.57 14.43 -13.27
C ARG A 233 -5.98 15.44 -14.25
N VAL A 234 -6.61 15.58 -15.41
CA VAL A 234 -6.25 16.65 -16.36
C VAL A 234 -7.11 17.87 -16.07
N VAL A 235 -6.46 19.01 -15.80
CA VAL A 235 -7.13 20.25 -15.43
C VAL A 235 -6.92 21.31 -16.52
N GLY A 236 -7.97 22.08 -16.82
CA GLY A 236 -7.94 23.15 -17.82
C GLY A 236 -8.87 22.88 -19.00
N PHE A 237 -8.40 23.15 -20.22
CA PHE A 237 -9.21 22.94 -21.44
C PHE A 237 -9.23 21.46 -21.84
N THR A 238 -10.13 20.68 -21.25
CA THR A 238 -10.26 19.24 -21.47
C THR A 238 -11.54 18.88 -22.21
N ALA A 239 -11.57 17.75 -22.91
CA ALA A 239 -12.74 17.12 -23.46
C ALA A 239 -12.57 15.60 -23.50
N SER A 240 -13.56 14.87 -23.04
CA SER A 240 -13.62 13.39 -23.13
C SER A 240 -14.99 12.96 -23.64
N VAL A 241 -15.10 11.77 -24.19
CA VAL A 241 -16.36 11.22 -24.70
C VAL A 241 -16.94 10.29 -23.64
N SER A 242 -18.25 10.43 -23.39
CA SER A 242 -18.95 9.62 -22.41
C SER A 242 -19.06 8.16 -22.87
N THR A 243 -19.16 7.24 -21.90
CA THR A 243 -19.39 5.80 -22.16
C THR A 243 -20.61 5.57 -23.03
N ARG A 244 -21.71 6.30 -22.80
CA ARG A 244 -22.96 6.22 -23.57
C ARG A 244 -22.77 6.61 -25.04
N GLU A 245 -22.01 7.68 -25.32
CA GLU A 245 -21.72 8.11 -26.69
C GLU A 245 -20.84 7.11 -27.41
N LEU A 246 -19.81 6.58 -26.74
CA LEU A 246 -18.92 5.56 -27.28
C LEU A 246 -19.68 4.24 -27.54
N ALA A 247 -20.57 3.83 -26.63
CA ALA A 247 -21.41 2.65 -26.82
C ALA A 247 -22.30 2.79 -28.05
N ALA A 248 -22.97 3.93 -28.20
CA ALA A 248 -23.83 4.20 -29.35
C ALA A 248 -23.03 4.17 -30.66
N LEU A 249 -21.82 4.76 -30.70
CA LEU A 249 -20.95 4.72 -31.86
C LEU A 249 -20.46 3.29 -32.17
N ALA A 250 -19.95 2.58 -31.17
CA ALA A 250 -19.45 1.22 -31.32
C ALA A 250 -20.53 0.28 -31.86
N HIS A 251 -21.71 0.26 -31.25
CA HIS A 251 -22.82 -0.60 -31.65
C HIS A 251 -23.33 -0.26 -33.07
N LYS A 252 -23.43 1.03 -33.42
CA LYS A 252 -23.79 1.46 -34.79
C LYS A 252 -22.81 0.92 -35.84
N ARG A 253 -21.56 0.71 -35.47
CA ARG A 253 -20.48 0.21 -36.36
C ARG A 253 -20.23 -1.29 -36.21
N GLY A 254 -20.99 -2.01 -35.37
CA GLY A 254 -20.80 -3.44 -35.10
C GLY A 254 -19.53 -3.74 -34.30
N LEU A 255 -19.02 -2.77 -33.54
CA LEU A 255 -17.85 -2.89 -32.68
C LEU A 255 -18.25 -3.11 -31.21
N LEU A 256 -17.28 -3.52 -30.40
CA LEU A 256 -17.45 -3.62 -28.94
C LEU A 256 -16.99 -2.34 -28.23
N LEU A 257 -17.68 -1.98 -27.14
CA LEU A 257 -17.15 -1.05 -26.16
C LEU A 257 -16.67 -1.82 -24.92
N ILE A 258 -15.38 -1.71 -24.63
CA ILE A 258 -14.73 -2.26 -23.43
C ILE A 258 -14.40 -1.08 -22.53
N GLU A 259 -14.73 -1.15 -21.24
CA GLU A 259 -14.36 -0.11 -20.29
C GLU A 259 -13.54 -0.68 -19.13
N ASP A 260 -12.31 -0.19 -18.97
CA ASP A 260 -11.51 -0.40 -17.77
C ASP A 260 -11.84 0.70 -16.76
N LEU A 261 -12.75 0.41 -15.84
CA LEU A 261 -13.19 1.34 -14.81
C LEU A 261 -12.18 1.42 -13.66
N GLY A 262 -11.52 0.33 -13.35
CA GLY A 262 -10.44 0.25 -12.35
C GLY A 262 -10.89 0.35 -10.90
N SER A 263 -11.69 1.33 -10.51
CA SER A 263 -12.04 1.63 -9.11
C SER A 263 -12.98 0.59 -8.46
N GLY A 264 -13.90 0.01 -9.20
CA GLY A 264 -14.83 -1.02 -8.72
C GLY A 264 -15.90 -0.50 -7.74
N VAL A 265 -16.22 0.78 -7.80
CA VAL A 265 -17.25 1.36 -6.93
C VAL A 265 -18.64 0.85 -7.29
N LEU A 266 -19.41 0.43 -6.27
CA LEU A 266 -20.80 -0.03 -6.41
C LEU A 266 -21.81 0.85 -5.65
N VAL A 267 -21.34 1.85 -4.92
CA VAL A 267 -22.19 2.83 -4.21
C VAL A 267 -21.76 4.24 -4.55
N PRO A 268 -22.69 5.19 -4.68
CA PRO A 268 -22.35 6.58 -5.00
C PRO A 268 -21.40 7.18 -3.97
N THR A 269 -20.28 7.71 -4.43
CA THR A 269 -19.24 8.30 -3.58
C THR A 269 -19.67 9.60 -2.92
N GLU A 270 -20.65 10.28 -3.48
CA GLU A 270 -21.28 11.49 -2.96
C GLU A 270 -21.91 11.28 -1.58
N ARG A 271 -22.31 10.05 -1.23
CA ARG A 271 -22.77 9.70 0.13
C ARG A 271 -21.73 10.00 1.21
N TYR A 272 -20.47 10.05 0.82
CA TYR A 272 -19.32 10.28 1.70
C TYR A 272 -18.71 11.69 1.49
N GLY A 273 -19.45 12.58 0.79
CA GLY A 273 -18.97 13.95 0.52
C GLY A 273 -17.81 14.03 -0.48
N LEU A 274 -17.65 13.00 -1.32
CA LEU A 274 -16.63 12.94 -2.38
C LEU A 274 -17.27 13.30 -3.73
N ALA A 275 -16.43 13.62 -4.72
CA ALA A 275 -16.88 13.80 -6.09
C ALA A 275 -17.48 12.50 -6.66
N HIS A 276 -18.25 12.62 -7.72
CA HIS A 276 -18.82 11.48 -8.44
C HIS A 276 -17.70 10.61 -9.03
N GLU A 277 -17.71 9.33 -8.68
CA GLU A 277 -16.90 8.28 -9.31
C GLU A 277 -17.87 7.34 -10.05
N PRO A 278 -17.72 7.11 -11.36
CA PRO A 278 -18.64 6.28 -12.12
C PRO A 278 -18.76 4.88 -11.50
N THR A 279 -19.98 4.46 -11.21
CA THR A 279 -20.24 3.12 -10.69
C THR A 279 -20.21 2.08 -11.81
N VAL A 280 -19.98 0.81 -11.44
CA VAL A 280 -20.04 -0.30 -12.39
C VAL A 280 -21.44 -0.40 -13.03
N GLN A 281 -22.50 -0.17 -12.23
CA GLN A 281 -23.89 -0.19 -12.69
C GLN A 281 -24.14 0.89 -13.77
N GLU A 282 -23.64 2.11 -13.53
CA GLU A 282 -23.77 3.21 -14.51
C GLU A 282 -23.07 2.89 -15.81
N THR A 283 -21.87 2.30 -15.74
CA THR A 283 -21.08 1.91 -16.90
C THR A 283 -21.75 0.79 -17.71
N VAL A 284 -22.29 -0.22 -17.03
CA VAL A 284 -23.09 -1.29 -17.67
C VAL A 284 -24.36 -0.72 -18.29
N ALA A 285 -25.10 0.12 -17.57
CA ALA A 285 -26.32 0.76 -18.07
C ALA A 285 -26.07 1.77 -19.20
N ALA A 286 -24.87 2.34 -19.29
CA ALA A 286 -24.45 3.18 -20.39
C ALA A 286 -24.21 2.41 -21.69
N GLY A 287 -24.10 1.08 -21.64
CA GLY A 287 -23.99 0.20 -22.79
C GLY A 287 -22.59 -0.35 -23.05
N ALA A 288 -21.68 -0.33 -22.06
CA ALA A 288 -20.41 -1.04 -22.20
C ALA A 288 -20.66 -2.56 -22.35
N ASP A 289 -20.03 -3.18 -23.35
CA ASP A 289 -20.17 -4.62 -23.62
C ASP A 289 -19.38 -5.48 -22.61
N LEU A 290 -18.23 -4.98 -22.16
CA LEU A 290 -17.43 -5.53 -21.08
C LEU A 290 -16.87 -4.42 -20.20
N VAL A 291 -16.95 -4.61 -18.89
CA VAL A 291 -16.37 -3.71 -17.88
C VAL A 291 -15.40 -4.49 -17.02
N THR A 292 -14.22 -3.93 -16.77
CA THR A 292 -13.21 -4.52 -15.87
C THR A 292 -12.91 -3.60 -14.69
N PHE A 293 -12.69 -4.18 -13.51
CA PHE A 293 -12.40 -3.41 -12.29
C PHE A 293 -11.70 -4.25 -11.22
N SER A 294 -11.12 -3.56 -10.23
CA SER A 294 -10.37 -4.16 -9.12
C SER A 294 -11.27 -4.46 -7.92
N GLY A 295 -10.99 -5.59 -7.26
CA GLY A 295 -11.67 -5.96 -6.01
C GLY A 295 -11.14 -5.24 -4.77
N ASP A 296 -9.88 -4.84 -4.76
CA ASP A 296 -9.13 -4.31 -3.61
C ASP A 296 -9.04 -2.77 -3.56
N LYS A 297 -9.87 -2.10 -4.35
CA LYS A 297 -10.04 -0.64 -4.33
C LYS A 297 -11.39 -0.25 -3.70
N LEU A 298 -12.20 0.59 -4.37
CA LEU A 298 -13.50 1.03 -3.83
C LEU A 298 -14.55 -0.09 -3.72
N LEU A 299 -14.34 -1.26 -4.30
CA LEU A 299 -15.13 -2.44 -3.94
C LEU A 299 -14.91 -2.86 -2.48
N GLY A 300 -13.73 -2.62 -1.92
CA GLY A 300 -13.40 -2.92 -0.52
C GLY A 300 -13.22 -4.40 -0.21
N GLY A 301 -12.94 -5.21 -1.22
CA GLY A 301 -12.71 -6.65 -1.13
C GLY A 301 -11.24 -7.05 -1.25
N PRO A 302 -10.98 -8.33 -1.52
CA PRO A 302 -9.63 -8.84 -1.77
C PRO A 302 -9.11 -8.39 -3.13
N GLN A 303 -7.79 -8.50 -3.33
CA GLN A 303 -7.23 -8.34 -4.67
C GLN A 303 -7.88 -9.33 -5.63
N ALA A 304 -8.56 -8.80 -6.63
CA ALA A 304 -9.19 -9.54 -7.72
C ALA A 304 -9.35 -8.63 -8.93
N GLY A 305 -9.38 -9.20 -10.12
CA GLY A 305 -9.89 -8.58 -11.32
C GLY A 305 -11.29 -9.11 -11.60
N ILE A 306 -12.23 -8.23 -11.83
CA ILE A 306 -13.61 -8.59 -12.10
C ILE A 306 -13.95 -8.17 -13.51
N ILE A 307 -14.56 -9.06 -14.28
CA ILE A 307 -15.04 -8.85 -15.64
C ILE A 307 -16.54 -9.04 -15.59
N VAL A 308 -17.31 -8.04 -15.98
CA VAL A 308 -18.78 -8.12 -16.12
C VAL A 308 -19.18 -7.63 -17.49
N GLY A 309 -20.35 -8.08 -18.00
CA GLY A 309 -20.88 -7.63 -19.27
C GLY A 309 -21.71 -8.68 -19.98
N ARG A 310 -21.71 -8.64 -21.30
CA ARG A 310 -22.49 -9.55 -22.15
C ARG A 310 -22.03 -11.00 -21.97
N LYS A 311 -22.98 -11.90 -21.79
CA LYS A 311 -22.75 -13.31 -21.48
C LYS A 311 -21.84 -13.99 -22.52
N GLU A 312 -22.07 -13.78 -23.79
CA GLU A 312 -21.27 -14.39 -24.86
C GLU A 312 -19.78 -13.97 -24.83
N LEU A 313 -19.50 -12.71 -24.45
CA LEU A 313 -18.14 -12.18 -24.35
C LEU A 313 -17.43 -12.68 -23.09
N VAL A 314 -18.14 -12.72 -21.95
CA VAL A 314 -17.61 -13.31 -20.71
C VAL A 314 -17.29 -14.80 -20.92
N GLU A 315 -18.15 -15.55 -21.63
CA GLU A 315 -17.90 -16.95 -21.98
C GLU A 315 -16.69 -17.12 -22.92
N ARG A 316 -16.43 -16.17 -23.85
CA ARG A 316 -15.18 -16.16 -24.64
C ARG A 316 -13.97 -16.01 -23.74
N CYS A 317 -14.01 -15.09 -22.77
CA CYS A 317 -12.94 -14.92 -21.78
C CYS A 317 -12.71 -16.22 -20.97
N ARG A 318 -13.76 -16.87 -20.49
CA ARG A 318 -13.67 -18.13 -19.74
C ARG A 318 -13.01 -19.27 -20.49
N ARG A 319 -13.24 -19.34 -21.82
CA ARG A 319 -12.68 -20.37 -22.70
C ARG A 319 -11.26 -20.07 -23.16
N HIS A 320 -10.80 -18.85 -22.99
CA HIS A 320 -9.47 -18.44 -23.42
C HIS A 320 -8.37 -19.12 -22.57
N PRO A 321 -7.26 -19.64 -23.15
CA PRO A 321 -6.21 -20.33 -22.39
C PRO A 321 -5.63 -19.51 -21.24
N LEU A 322 -5.50 -18.17 -21.38
CA LEU A 322 -5.05 -17.28 -20.31
C LEU A 322 -5.94 -17.33 -19.07
N ALA A 323 -7.24 -17.66 -19.20
CA ALA A 323 -8.13 -17.75 -18.05
C ALA A 323 -7.63 -18.75 -17.00
N ARG A 324 -6.89 -19.79 -17.42
CA ARG A 324 -6.27 -20.73 -16.50
C ARG A 324 -5.03 -20.14 -15.80
N ALA A 325 -4.24 -19.34 -16.50
CA ALA A 325 -3.02 -18.71 -15.96
C ALA A 325 -3.36 -17.63 -14.93
N VAL A 326 -4.44 -16.86 -15.16
CA VAL A 326 -4.89 -15.76 -14.30
C VAL A 326 -5.99 -16.15 -13.31
N ARG A 327 -6.13 -17.45 -13.04
CA ARG A 327 -7.19 -18.03 -12.26
C ARG A 327 -7.10 -17.65 -10.78
N VAL A 328 -8.19 -17.15 -10.23
CA VAL A 328 -8.33 -16.80 -8.81
C VAL A 328 -8.38 -18.05 -7.93
N ASP A 329 -7.86 -17.97 -6.70
CA ASP A 329 -7.88 -19.01 -5.69
C ASP A 329 -9.17 -19.02 -4.83
N LYS A 330 -9.31 -20.04 -3.95
CA LYS A 330 -10.48 -20.20 -3.10
C LYS A 330 -10.59 -19.15 -1.99
N LEU A 331 -9.46 -18.62 -1.49
CA LEU A 331 -9.45 -17.66 -0.40
C LEU A 331 -9.97 -16.32 -0.88
N THR A 332 -9.49 -15.89 -2.05
CA THR A 332 -9.95 -14.68 -2.74
C THR A 332 -11.45 -14.77 -3.06
N LEU A 333 -11.93 -15.90 -3.57
CA LEU A 333 -13.36 -16.06 -3.87
C LEU A 333 -14.23 -15.99 -2.61
N ALA A 334 -13.82 -16.64 -1.52
CA ALA A 334 -14.55 -16.61 -0.26
C ALA A 334 -14.63 -15.17 0.32
N ALA A 335 -13.49 -14.44 0.31
CA ALA A 335 -13.45 -13.06 0.76
C ALA A 335 -14.31 -12.15 -0.12
N LEU A 336 -14.22 -12.30 -1.44
CA LEU A 336 -14.99 -11.51 -2.40
C LEU A 336 -16.50 -11.76 -2.22
N GLN A 337 -16.92 -13.01 -2.11
CA GLN A 337 -18.32 -13.36 -1.88
C GLN A 337 -18.87 -12.69 -0.62
N ALA A 338 -18.12 -12.77 0.50
CA ALA A 338 -18.51 -12.11 1.74
C ALA A 338 -18.54 -10.58 1.64
N THR A 339 -17.64 -9.99 0.86
CA THR A 339 -17.65 -8.55 0.57
C THR A 339 -18.90 -8.16 -0.24
N LEU A 340 -19.22 -8.92 -1.31
CA LEU A 340 -20.41 -8.66 -2.15
C LEU A 340 -21.71 -8.83 -1.37
N GLN A 341 -21.74 -9.74 -0.38
CA GLN A 341 -22.88 -9.92 0.51
C GLN A 341 -23.20 -8.66 1.30
N HIS A 342 -22.20 -7.88 1.74
CA HIS A 342 -22.44 -6.59 2.41
C HIS A 342 -23.21 -5.59 1.54
N TYR A 343 -22.97 -5.60 0.23
CA TYR A 343 -23.73 -4.76 -0.70
C TYR A 343 -25.17 -5.23 -0.86
N LEU A 344 -25.39 -6.56 -0.95
CA LEU A 344 -26.73 -7.14 -1.04
C LEU A 344 -27.54 -6.87 0.23
N ASP A 345 -26.93 -7.00 1.39
CA ASP A 345 -27.57 -6.83 2.71
C ASP A 345 -27.72 -5.35 3.12
N GLY A 346 -27.19 -4.40 2.33
CA GLY A 346 -27.19 -2.98 2.67
C GLY A 346 -26.29 -2.62 3.86
N THR A 347 -25.29 -3.45 4.18
CA THR A 347 -24.37 -3.27 5.32
C THR A 347 -22.97 -2.83 4.88
N VAL A 348 -22.92 -1.94 3.88
CA VAL A 348 -21.67 -1.48 3.23
C VAL A 348 -20.69 -0.85 4.24
N GLU A 349 -21.20 -0.20 5.30
CA GLU A 349 -20.39 0.40 6.35
C GLU A 349 -19.60 -0.64 7.19
N GLN A 350 -19.90 -1.93 7.08
CA GLN A 350 -19.07 -3.00 7.66
C GLN A 350 -17.79 -3.27 6.85
N ILE A 351 -17.72 -2.81 5.62
CA ILE A 351 -16.49 -2.82 4.81
C ILE A 351 -15.58 -1.71 5.32
N PRO A 352 -14.33 -2.00 5.72
CA PRO A 352 -13.47 -1.03 6.40
C PRO A 352 -13.28 0.28 5.66
N ILE A 353 -13.10 0.27 4.33
CA ILE A 353 -12.89 1.50 3.57
C ILE A 353 -14.11 2.43 3.65
N TYR A 354 -15.32 1.91 3.61
CA TYR A 354 -16.53 2.74 3.70
C TYR A 354 -16.75 3.28 5.11
N ARG A 355 -16.40 2.51 6.15
CA ARG A 355 -16.35 3.02 7.53
C ARG A 355 -15.36 4.18 7.66
N MET A 356 -14.17 4.07 7.04
CA MET A 356 -13.18 5.14 7.02
C MET A 356 -13.68 6.38 6.27
N LEU A 357 -14.32 6.20 5.12
CA LEU A 357 -14.90 7.29 4.33
C LEU A 357 -16.10 7.96 5.01
N ALA A 358 -16.91 7.22 5.76
CA ALA A 358 -18.05 7.75 6.50
C ALA A 358 -17.65 8.53 7.77
N CYS A 359 -16.43 8.34 8.28
CA CYS A 359 -15.98 8.98 9.52
C CYS A 359 -15.88 10.49 9.36
N THR A 360 -16.53 11.24 10.25
CA THR A 360 -16.55 12.71 10.22
C THR A 360 -15.25 13.31 10.77
N ALA A 361 -14.94 14.54 10.38
CA ALA A 361 -13.77 15.26 10.93
C ALA A 361 -13.85 15.45 12.44
N ASP A 362 -15.05 15.64 12.99
CA ASP A 362 -15.25 15.81 14.44
C ASP A 362 -15.01 14.50 15.21
N GLU A 363 -15.41 13.35 14.64
CA GLU A 363 -15.08 12.03 15.23
C GLU A 363 -13.58 11.78 15.22
N LEU A 364 -12.92 12.08 14.10
CA LEU A 364 -11.46 11.94 13.96
C LEU A 364 -10.72 12.88 14.93
N ARG A 365 -11.22 14.10 15.13
CA ARG A 365 -10.67 15.05 16.10
C ARG A 365 -10.76 14.52 17.51
N ARG A 366 -11.94 14.02 17.94
CA ARG A 366 -12.11 13.41 19.28
C ARG A 366 -11.17 12.23 19.50
N ARG A 367 -11.01 11.37 18.48
CA ARG A 367 -10.05 10.26 18.54
C ARG A 367 -8.61 10.76 18.65
N ALA A 368 -8.21 11.75 17.86
CA ALA A 368 -6.88 12.35 17.90
C ALA A 368 -6.58 13.00 19.27
N GLU A 369 -7.56 13.68 19.88
CA GLU A 369 -7.43 14.24 21.22
C GLU A 369 -7.27 13.14 22.29
N SER A 370 -8.00 12.04 22.17
CA SER A 370 -7.86 10.88 23.05
C SER A 370 -6.48 10.22 22.93
N VAL A 371 -6.00 10.02 21.70
CA VAL A 371 -4.65 9.48 21.43
C VAL A 371 -3.59 10.42 22.02
N ARG A 372 -3.69 11.73 21.76
CA ARG A 372 -2.78 12.74 22.32
C ARG A 372 -2.75 12.70 23.86
N ALA A 373 -3.90 12.67 24.49
CA ALA A 373 -4.00 12.62 25.96
C ALA A 373 -3.28 11.38 26.52
N ARG A 374 -3.50 10.21 25.94
CA ARG A 374 -2.84 8.95 26.34
C ARG A 374 -1.31 9.01 26.15
N VAL A 375 -0.83 9.60 25.05
CA VAL A 375 0.61 9.79 24.83
C VAL A 375 1.21 10.64 25.95
N LEU A 376 0.58 11.78 26.27
CA LEU A 376 1.06 12.69 27.33
C LEU A 376 1.03 12.02 28.71
N GLU A 377 0.01 11.24 29.05
CA GLU A 377 -0.07 10.48 30.29
C GLU A 377 1.07 9.46 30.42
N ARG A 378 1.38 8.71 29.33
CA ARG A 378 2.48 7.72 29.32
C ARG A 378 3.84 8.38 29.48
N LEU A 379 4.11 9.47 28.77
CA LEU A 379 5.33 10.25 28.90
C LEU A 379 5.50 10.83 30.34
N ALA A 380 4.40 11.23 30.97
CA ALA A 380 4.42 11.69 32.37
C ALA A 380 4.70 10.55 33.37
N ALA A 381 4.15 9.35 33.12
CA ALA A 381 4.37 8.17 33.95
C ALA A 381 5.83 7.66 33.83
N GLY A 382 6.40 7.61 32.62
CA GLY A 382 7.80 7.26 32.38
C GLY A 382 8.77 8.15 33.16
N ARG A 383 8.55 9.46 33.12
CA ARG A 383 9.36 10.46 33.88
C ARG A 383 9.29 10.26 35.38
N LYS A 384 8.11 9.93 35.93
CA LYS A 384 7.97 9.65 37.39
C LYS A 384 8.73 8.39 37.81
N ALA A 385 8.73 7.36 36.96
CA ALA A 385 9.45 6.11 37.19
C ALA A 385 10.98 6.30 37.15
N GLU A 386 11.49 7.14 36.27
CA GLU A 386 12.91 7.50 36.21
C GLU A 386 13.35 8.36 37.39
N ALA A 387 12.56 9.37 37.76
CA ALA A 387 12.83 10.22 38.92
C ALA A 387 12.86 9.43 40.23
N GLY A 388 12.06 8.37 40.39
CA GLY A 388 12.05 7.49 41.55
C GLY A 388 13.23 6.48 41.62
N ARG A 389 13.98 6.31 40.51
CA ARG A 389 15.15 5.42 40.46
C ARG A 389 16.49 6.10 40.69
N MET A 390 16.54 7.43 40.64
CA MET A 390 17.79 8.16 40.91
C MET A 390 18.01 8.30 42.42
N PRO A 391 19.18 7.88 42.98
CA PRO A 391 19.53 8.18 44.36
C PRO A 391 19.73 9.70 44.50
N ALA A 392 19.27 10.24 45.62
CA ALA A 392 19.39 11.66 45.98
C ALA A 392 20.87 12.04 46.15
N ALA A 393 21.57 12.37 45.09
CA ALA A 393 22.94 12.89 45.13
C ALA A 393 23.19 13.81 43.92
N GLY A 394 23.33 15.10 44.18
CA GLY A 394 23.98 16.07 43.29
C GLY A 394 23.02 16.83 42.38
N ALA A 395 22.85 18.13 42.63
CA ALA A 395 22.27 19.10 41.69
C ALA A 395 23.25 19.29 40.51
N GLY A 396 23.24 18.37 39.58
CA GLY A 396 23.81 18.51 38.25
C GLY A 396 22.70 18.99 37.29
N GLU A 397 23.09 19.74 36.26
CA GLU A 397 22.24 20.37 35.24
C GLU A 397 21.12 19.41 34.80
N ARG A 398 19.86 19.85 34.99
CA ARG A 398 18.68 19.12 34.54
C ARG A 398 18.71 19.05 33.01
N SER A 399 18.78 17.85 32.44
CA SER A 399 18.47 17.66 31.02
C SER A 399 17.14 18.33 30.69
N PRO A 400 17.03 19.00 29.53
CA PRO A 400 15.80 19.70 29.14
C PRO A 400 14.60 18.75 29.25
N GLY A 401 13.53 19.21 29.91
CA GLY A 401 12.30 18.40 30.05
C GLY A 401 11.72 18.07 28.68
N ALA A 402 11.17 16.85 28.50
CA ALA A 402 10.63 16.40 27.22
C ALA A 402 9.62 17.39 26.58
N GLY A 403 8.98 18.28 27.32
CA GLY A 403 8.14 19.38 26.83
C GLY A 403 8.93 20.55 26.22
N GLU A 404 10.25 20.52 26.30
CA GLU A 404 11.14 21.55 25.69
C GLU A 404 11.66 21.12 24.31
N LEU A 405 11.65 19.80 24.00
CA LEU A 405 12.22 19.25 22.79
C LEU A 405 11.18 19.09 21.66
N PHE A 406 9.94 18.75 21.97
CA PHE A 406 8.88 18.53 21.01
C PHE A 406 7.54 19.06 21.49
N ASP A 407 6.63 19.29 20.52
CA ASP A 407 5.24 19.66 20.76
C ASP A 407 4.30 18.63 20.11
N ILE A 408 3.19 18.31 20.79
CA ILE A 408 2.18 17.37 20.30
C ILE A 408 0.84 18.10 20.26
N GLN A 409 0.31 18.28 19.06
CA GLN A 409 -0.95 18.98 18.83
C GLN A 409 -1.93 18.11 18.06
N VAL A 410 -3.22 18.42 18.15
CA VAL A 410 -4.25 17.92 17.23
C VAL A 410 -4.50 18.99 16.18
N VAL A 411 -4.32 18.63 14.92
CA VAL A 411 -4.47 19.53 13.78
C VAL A 411 -5.57 19.07 12.85
N SER A 412 -6.24 20.02 12.20
CA SER A 412 -7.10 19.74 11.06
C SER A 412 -6.21 19.48 9.84
N THR A 413 -6.57 18.48 9.06
CA THR A 413 -5.84 18.10 7.86
C THR A 413 -6.79 17.55 6.81
N VAL A 414 -6.25 17.09 5.70
CA VAL A 414 -7.00 16.45 4.63
C VAL A 414 -6.47 15.04 4.41
N SER A 415 -7.37 14.05 4.47
CA SER A 415 -7.09 12.67 4.07
C SER A 415 -7.46 12.47 2.62
N THR A 416 -6.82 11.54 1.94
CA THR A 416 -7.12 11.21 0.54
C THR A 416 -7.69 9.79 0.41
N VAL A 417 -8.49 9.57 -0.63
CA VAL A 417 -8.97 8.22 -0.94
C VAL A 417 -7.81 7.32 -1.33
N GLY A 418 -6.90 7.80 -2.19
CA GLY A 418 -5.65 7.11 -2.51
C GLY A 418 -5.60 6.50 -3.91
N GLY A 419 -4.58 5.69 -4.12
CA GLY A 419 -4.18 5.26 -5.45
C GLY A 419 -5.23 4.45 -6.22
N GLY A 420 -5.59 4.98 -7.39
CA GLY A 420 -6.47 4.29 -8.33
C GLY A 420 -7.96 4.57 -8.12
N SER A 421 -8.31 5.66 -7.42
CA SER A 421 -9.68 6.14 -7.25
C SER A 421 -9.68 7.59 -6.80
N LEU A 422 -10.53 8.43 -7.40
CA LEU A 422 -10.77 9.82 -7.02
C LEU A 422 -9.46 10.64 -6.88
N PRO A 423 -8.67 10.79 -7.94
CA PRO A 423 -7.38 11.49 -7.89
C PRO A 423 -7.56 12.96 -7.49
N GLY A 424 -6.78 13.42 -6.50
CA GLY A 424 -6.83 14.80 -6.01
C GLY A 424 -8.01 15.11 -5.10
N GLU A 425 -8.91 14.15 -4.83
CA GLU A 425 -10.01 14.34 -3.89
C GLU A 425 -9.54 14.08 -2.45
N GLY A 426 -9.98 14.95 -1.56
CA GLY A 426 -9.67 14.86 -0.14
C GLY A 426 -10.88 15.05 0.75
N GLN A 427 -10.84 14.47 1.93
CA GLN A 427 -11.85 14.63 2.95
C GLN A 427 -11.28 15.34 4.17
N PRO A 428 -12.03 16.26 4.82
CA PRO A 428 -11.62 16.89 6.08
C PRO A 428 -11.30 15.84 7.14
N SER A 429 -10.12 15.92 7.75
CA SER A 429 -9.61 14.96 8.73
C SER A 429 -8.97 15.64 9.93
N ALA A 430 -8.52 14.85 10.90
CA ALA A 430 -7.72 15.28 12.03
C ALA A 430 -6.57 14.32 12.28
N ALA A 431 -5.42 14.91 12.65
CA ALA A 431 -4.20 14.17 12.91
C ALA A 431 -3.58 14.60 14.25
N VAL A 432 -2.84 13.68 14.86
CA VAL A 432 -1.86 14.01 15.90
C VAL A 432 -0.60 14.46 15.17
N ALA A 433 -0.20 15.72 15.39
CA ALA A 433 0.99 16.33 14.82
C ALA A 433 2.10 16.40 15.87
N VAL A 434 3.30 15.98 15.50
CA VAL A 434 4.50 16.09 16.34
C VAL A 434 5.52 16.94 15.62
N THR A 435 5.96 18.03 16.27
CA THR A 435 7.01 18.92 15.81
C THR A 435 8.15 18.94 16.82
N PHE A 436 9.36 19.20 16.36
CA PHE A 436 10.52 19.43 17.24
C PHE A 436 10.88 20.91 17.22
N ARG A 437 11.17 21.45 18.39
CA ARG A 437 11.70 22.81 18.52
C ARG A 437 13.14 22.81 18.03
N ALA A 438 13.48 23.76 17.16
CA ALA A 438 14.86 23.93 16.73
C ALA A 438 15.72 24.20 17.98
N ALA A 439 16.78 23.39 18.18
CA ALA A 439 17.81 23.76 19.14
C ALA A 439 18.34 25.13 18.72
N THR A 440 18.28 26.12 19.60
CA THR A 440 18.85 27.45 19.37
C THR A 440 20.38 27.30 19.23
N ALA A 441 20.85 27.06 18.01
CA ALA A 441 22.25 27.23 17.66
C ALA A 441 22.43 28.63 17.02
N PRO A 442 23.46 29.37 17.40
CA PRO A 442 23.73 30.67 16.75
C PRO A 442 24.18 30.44 15.30
N ASP A 443 23.52 31.15 14.39
CA ASP A 443 23.87 31.45 13.02
C ASP A 443 24.69 30.45 12.18
N ALA A 444 23.96 29.67 11.34
CA ALA A 444 24.50 29.21 10.06
C ALA A 444 23.41 29.32 8.98
N VAL A 445 23.43 30.47 8.29
CA VAL A 445 22.70 30.66 7.03
C VAL A 445 23.38 29.82 5.96
N ALA A 446 22.72 28.73 5.55
CA ALA A 446 23.07 28.04 4.31
C ALA A 446 21.81 27.74 3.51
N ARG A 447 21.75 28.37 2.32
CA ARG A 447 20.72 28.23 1.30
C ARG A 447 20.64 26.77 0.85
N ALA A 448 19.49 26.12 1.00
CA ALA A 448 19.18 24.87 0.33
C ALA A 448 18.45 25.15 -0.99
N ALA A 449 18.99 24.63 -2.09
CA ALA A 449 18.34 24.59 -3.39
C ALA A 449 17.31 23.44 -3.41
N PRO A 450 16.23 23.54 -4.20
CA PRO A 450 15.22 22.49 -4.27
C PRO A 450 15.78 21.22 -4.92
N ALA A 451 15.50 20.07 -4.33
CA ALA A 451 15.83 18.75 -4.86
C ALA A 451 14.84 18.33 -5.96
N PRO A 452 15.28 17.61 -7.01
CA PRO A 452 14.40 17.11 -8.06
C PRO A 452 13.51 15.96 -7.58
N GLU A 453 12.26 16.00 -8.00
CA GLU A 453 11.31 14.88 -7.92
C GLU A 453 11.76 13.78 -8.88
N ASP A 454 12.43 12.80 -8.40
CA ASP A 454 12.63 11.45 -8.97
C ASP A 454 13.81 10.79 -8.26
N ALA A 455 13.53 10.19 -7.10
CA ALA A 455 14.51 9.28 -6.48
C ALA A 455 13.81 7.98 -6.07
N ALA A 456 13.95 6.98 -6.95
CA ALA A 456 13.74 5.59 -6.60
C ALA A 456 14.59 5.23 -5.37
N ALA A 457 13.98 4.55 -4.41
CA ALA A 457 14.59 4.18 -3.13
C ALA A 457 15.89 3.40 -3.34
N ALA A 458 17.02 4.05 -3.05
CA ALA A 458 18.30 3.37 -2.85
C ALA A 458 18.32 2.71 -1.46
N PRO A 459 18.98 1.54 -1.30
CA PRO A 459 19.05 0.87 0.00
C PRO A 459 19.87 1.71 0.99
N ALA A 460 19.33 1.83 2.22
CA ALA A 460 19.95 2.58 3.32
C ALA A 460 21.39 2.11 3.56
N ALA A 461 22.33 3.02 3.36
CA ALA A 461 23.69 2.85 3.78
C ALA A 461 23.74 2.80 5.32
N THR A 462 24.30 1.73 5.88
CA THR A 462 24.56 1.58 7.30
C THR A 462 25.62 2.61 7.73
N ALA A 463 25.19 3.64 8.44
CA ALA A 463 26.09 4.59 9.10
C ALA A 463 26.83 3.87 10.22
N GLY A 464 28.17 4.05 10.27
CA GLY A 464 29.05 3.52 11.29
C GLY A 464 28.73 4.07 12.68
N ALA A 465 28.82 3.20 13.69
CA ALA A 465 28.61 3.51 15.10
C ALA A 465 29.79 4.33 15.67
N GLY A 466 29.71 5.66 15.54
CA GLY A 466 30.23 6.57 16.54
C GLY A 466 29.07 6.94 17.47
N ARG A 467 29.28 7.22 18.75
CA ARG A 467 28.29 7.84 19.63
C ARG A 467 27.93 9.22 19.07
N ASN A 468 27.19 9.23 17.96
CA ASN A 468 26.52 10.40 17.46
C ASN A 468 25.10 10.34 18.02
N SER A 469 24.75 11.29 18.87
CA SER A 469 23.37 11.57 19.23
C SER A 469 22.55 11.60 17.93
N VAL A 470 21.58 10.69 17.80
CA VAL A 470 20.65 10.68 16.67
C VAL A 470 19.99 12.06 16.67
N PRO A 471 20.10 12.86 15.60
CA PRO A 471 19.52 14.19 15.59
C PRO A 471 18.02 14.07 15.85
N VAL A 472 17.52 14.80 16.83
CA VAL A 472 16.10 14.86 17.17
C VAL A 472 15.38 15.56 16.01
N SER A 473 14.68 14.79 15.18
CA SER A 473 13.99 15.28 13.97
C SER A 473 12.72 14.47 13.70
N VAL A 474 11.84 15.03 12.88
CA VAL A 474 10.63 14.33 12.42
C VAL A 474 10.95 13.06 11.65
N ASP A 475 12.04 13.06 10.86
CA ASP A 475 12.50 11.88 10.11
C ASP A 475 12.99 10.77 11.04
N ALA A 476 13.74 11.14 12.09
CA ALA A 476 14.20 10.20 13.11
C ALA A 476 13.01 9.61 13.89
N LEU A 477 12.00 10.40 14.23
CA LEU A 477 10.76 9.92 14.85
C LEU A 477 10.00 8.99 13.91
N ALA A 478 9.82 9.36 12.66
CA ALA A 478 9.18 8.50 11.66
C ALA A 478 9.93 7.16 11.51
N ALA A 479 11.28 7.18 11.52
CA ALA A 479 12.09 5.98 11.51
C ALA A 479 11.94 5.14 12.79
N ALA A 480 11.82 5.77 13.96
CA ALA A 480 11.57 5.07 15.23
C ALA A 480 10.19 4.41 15.26
N LEU A 481 9.16 5.07 14.71
CA LEU A 481 7.81 4.54 14.60
C LEU A 481 7.73 3.33 13.65
N ARG A 482 8.48 3.34 12.54
CA ARG A 482 8.57 2.18 11.64
C ARG A 482 9.24 0.96 12.28
N ARG A 483 9.99 1.13 13.35
CA ARG A 483 10.61 0.04 14.14
C ARG A 483 9.73 -0.49 15.26
N GLN A 484 8.56 0.11 15.52
CA GLN A 484 7.60 -0.42 16.49
C GLN A 484 6.98 -1.74 16.02
N LEU A 485 6.32 -2.46 16.93
CA LEU A 485 5.56 -3.68 16.65
C LEU A 485 4.12 -3.50 17.16
N PRO A 486 3.15 -3.32 16.26
CA PRO A 486 3.27 -3.19 14.80
C PRO A 486 3.96 -1.87 14.37
N PRO A 487 4.59 -1.81 13.18
CA PRO A 487 5.11 -0.57 12.63
C PRO A 487 4.00 0.48 12.44
N ILE A 488 4.31 1.74 12.73
CA ILE A 488 3.40 2.87 12.56
C ILE A 488 3.91 3.74 11.42
N ILE A 489 3.03 4.00 10.44
CA ILE A 489 3.37 4.76 9.24
C ILE A 489 2.55 6.05 9.25
N GLY A 490 3.22 7.18 9.47
CA GLY A 490 2.65 8.54 9.32
C GLY A 490 3.17 9.20 8.05
N ARG A 491 2.77 10.48 7.85
CA ARG A 491 3.33 11.34 6.82
C ARG A 491 4.04 12.55 7.42
N ILE A 492 5.03 13.06 6.71
CA ILE A 492 5.73 14.31 7.09
C ILE A 492 5.22 15.41 6.18
N GLU A 493 4.77 16.50 6.77
CA GLU A 493 4.25 17.67 6.07
C GLU A 493 4.63 18.91 6.90
N ASP A 494 5.16 19.96 6.26
CA ASP A 494 5.58 21.21 6.89
C ASP A 494 6.45 21.02 8.16
N ASN A 495 7.43 20.13 8.09
CA ASN A 495 8.32 19.77 9.21
C ASN A 495 7.58 19.25 10.46
N ALA A 496 6.39 18.70 10.29
CA ALA A 496 5.63 17.98 11.31
C ALA A 496 5.41 16.54 10.90
N LEU A 497 5.51 15.60 11.83
CA LEU A 497 5.04 14.23 11.62
C LEU A 497 3.54 14.20 11.94
N LEU A 498 2.73 13.88 10.94
CA LEU A 498 1.28 13.75 11.06
C LEU A 498 0.88 12.28 11.17
N LEU A 499 0.11 11.97 12.19
CA LEU A 499 -0.55 10.67 12.38
C LEU A 499 -2.06 10.90 12.21
N ASP A 500 -2.53 10.72 10.99
CA ASP A 500 -3.92 10.93 10.58
C ASP A 500 -4.76 9.70 10.94
N LEU A 501 -5.86 9.91 11.68
CA LEU A 501 -6.65 8.84 12.27
C LEU A 501 -7.66 8.20 11.31
N ARG A 502 -7.88 8.74 10.10
CA ARG A 502 -8.90 8.24 9.18
C ARG A 502 -8.70 6.78 8.79
N ALA A 503 -7.46 6.41 8.46
CA ALA A 503 -7.12 5.05 8.02
C ALA A 503 -6.65 4.14 9.18
N VAL A 504 -6.65 4.65 10.43
CA VAL A 504 -6.37 3.87 11.63
C VAL A 504 -7.65 3.21 12.12
N ASP A 505 -7.64 1.88 12.29
CA ASP A 505 -8.76 1.19 12.91
C ASP A 505 -8.93 1.68 14.36
N PRO A 506 -10.15 2.00 14.82
CA PRO A 506 -10.38 2.47 16.21
C PRO A 506 -9.82 1.55 17.28
N GLY A 507 -9.77 0.23 17.04
CA GLY A 507 -9.14 -0.74 17.94
C GLY A 507 -7.62 -0.62 18.04
N GLN A 508 -6.99 0.18 17.17
CA GLN A 508 -5.53 0.41 17.17
C GLN A 508 -5.11 1.75 17.81
N ASP A 509 -6.06 2.58 18.26
CA ASP A 509 -5.76 3.90 18.86
C ASP A 509 -4.82 3.80 20.06
N GLU A 510 -4.98 2.77 20.89
CA GLU A 510 -4.12 2.51 22.04
C GLU A 510 -2.70 2.09 21.62
N LEU A 511 -2.58 1.20 20.63
CA LEU A 511 -1.28 0.77 20.09
C LEU A 511 -0.54 1.94 19.43
N LEU A 512 -1.28 2.83 18.75
CA LEU A 512 -0.73 4.06 18.16
C LEU A 512 -0.17 4.98 19.25
N ALA A 513 -0.93 5.22 20.32
CA ALA A 513 -0.50 6.05 21.43
C ALA A 513 0.74 5.48 22.14
N ASP A 514 0.76 4.17 22.39
CA ASP A 514 1.88 3.46 23.00
C ASP A 514 3.14 3.53 22.15
N GLY A 515 3.00 3.28 20.87
CA GLY A 515 4.11 3.31 19.94
C GLY A 515 4.72 4.71 19.81
N LEU A 516 3.88 5.76 19.78
CA LEU A 516 4.35 7.13 19.74
C LEU A 516 5.06 7.53 21.03
N ALA A 517 4.49 7.19 22.20
CA ALA A 517 5.11 7.49 23.48
C ALA A 517 6.50 6.84 23.60
N ARG A 518 6.61 5.53 23.33
CA ARG A 518 7.90 4.81 23.36
C ARG A 518 8.92 5.39 22.37
N ALA A 519 8.50 5.79 21.17
CA ALA A 519 9.40 6.37 20.19
C ALA A 519 9.96 7.71 20.65
N LEU A 520 9.12 8.56 21.28
CA LEU A 520 9.52 9.84 21.84
C LEU A 520 10.43 9.68 23.07
N GLU A 521 10.13 8.74 23.98
CA GLU A 521 10.98 8.42 25.14
C GLU A 521 12.38 7.96 24.70
N ALA A 522 12.46 7.04 23.73
CA ALA A 522 13.74 6.56 23.23
C ALA A 522 14.62 7.67 22.62
N MET A 523 14.01 8.71 22.04
CA MET A 523 14.73 9.85 21.47
C MET A 523 15.21 10.84 22.55
N THR A 524 14.50 10.94 23.68
CA THR A 524 14.87 11.84 24.78
C THR A 524 15.92 11.23 25.72
N CYS A 525 16.02 9.90 25.82
CA CYS A 525 17.03 9.21 26.64
C CYS A 525 18.40 9.10 25.96
N THR A 526 18.51 9.36 24.65
CA THR A 526 19.77 9.30 23.89
C THR A 526 20.43 10.66 23.66
N SER A 527 19.77 11.74 24.01
CA SER A 527 20.30 13.12 24.00
C SER A 527 20.78 13.51 25.39
#